data_cbfc2dde63b69252d5ad973b2c738bec
#
_entry.id   cbfc2dde63b69252d5ad973b2c738bec
#
_cell.length_a   1.000
_cell.length_b   1.000
_cell.length_c   1.000
_cell.angle_alpha   90.00
_cell.angle_beta   90.00
_cell.angle_gamma   90.00
#
_symmetry.space_group_name_H-M   'P 1'
#
loop_
_entity.id
_entity.type
_entity.pdbx_description
1 polymer ?
#
loop_
_entity_poly.entity_id
_entity_poly.type
_entity_poly.pdbx_seq_one_letter_code
_entity_poly.pdbx_strand_id
1 'polypeptide(L)'
;KYPKIFEYTGIWMEDITHETRQGSSKFTLNSTNKLLKQYPFTTGLKTGSTSKAKFCLSATATKDGIDLIAVIMGAPDYKARFKDARTLLSYGFNISDLYLDENTDPLQNMRVQGGVEDTVPVKYQSEFRYLDTEGNSLDGVEKKIELPETAIAPFAEGDTAGRAVYLLNGVEIGSVPILYESAVAKAVYKDYLRKIMEFYLL
;
A
#
# COMPACT_ATOMS: atom_id res chain seq x y z
N LYS A 1 2.94 -3.43 10.67
CA LYS A 1 3.08 -4.78 11.24
C LYS A 1 1.94 -5.12 12.20
N TYR A 2 1.39 -4.14 12.93
CA TYR A 2 0.31 -4.31 13.91
C TYR A 2 -0.79 -3.26 13.70
N PRO A 3 -1.57 -3.32 12.60
CA PRO A 3 -2.56 -2.28 12.26
C PRO A 3 -3.67 -2.13 13.30
N LYS A 4 -3.97 -3.19 14.03
CA LYS A 4 -4.98 -3.20 15.10
C LYS A 4 -4.76 -2.13 16.19
N ILE A 5 -3.53 -1.62 16.35
CA ILE A 5 -3.24 -0.56 17.33
C ILE A 5 -4.04 0.71 17.05
N PHE A 6 -4.33 1.02 15.80
CA PHE A 6 -5.06 2.24 15.40
C PHE A 6 -6.54 2.21 15.79
N GLU A 7 -7.13 1.02 16.01
CA GLU A 7 -8.48 0.88 16.55
C GLU A 7 -8.60 1.49 17.96
N TYR A 8 -7.51 1.48 18.72
CA TYR A 8 -7.47 1.98 20.09
C TYR A 8 -6.88 3.38 20.20
N THR A 9 -5.84 3.69 19.44
CA THR A 9 -5.12 4.96 19.58
C THR A 9 -5.86 6.16 19.01
N GLY A 10 -6.86 5.92 18.15
CA GLY A 10 -7.80 6.92 17.62
C GLY A 10 -8.94 7.28 18.57
N ILE A 11 -9.16 6.51 19.67
CA ILE A 11 -10.26 6.74 20.61
C ILE A 11 -9.92 7.95 21.50
N TRP A 12 -10.79 8.98 21.44
CA TRP A 12 -10.66 10.16 22.30
C TRP A 12 -11.23 9.92 23.72
N MET A 13 -12.42 9.35 23.81
CA MET A 13 -13.14 9.06 25.06
C MET A 13 -13.85 7.73 24.96
N GLU A 14 -13.84 6.97 26.06
CA GLU A 14 -14.54 5.70 26.18
C GLU A 14 -15.07 5.53 27.61
N ASP A 15 -16.33 5.14 27.73
CA ASP A 15 -16.95 4.80 29.01
C ASP A 15 -16.73 3.31 29.29
N ILE A 16 -16.09 3.00 30.40
CA ILE A 16 -15.97 1.64 30.91
C ILE A 16 -16.78 1.45 32.17
N THR A 17 -17.35 0.26 32.32
CA THR A 17 -18.02 -0.13 33.56
C THR A 17 -17.00 -0.82 34.45
N HIS A 18 -16.77 -0.24 35.64
CA HIS A 18 -15.94 -0.85 36.66
C HIS A 18 -16.83 -1.61 37.63
N GLU A 19 -16.74 -2.94 37.62
CA GLU A 19 -17.47 -3.80 38.54
C GLU A 19 -16.59 -4.15 39.75
N THR A 20 -17.09 -3.90 40.93
CA THR A 20 -16.46 -4.26 42.21
C THR A 20 -17.41 -5.09 43.06
N ARG A 21 -16.92 -5.68 44.14
CA ARG A 21 -17.76 -6.38 45.12
C ARG A 21 -18.81 -5.45 45.79
N GLN A 22 -18.62 -4.14 45.70
CA GLN A 22 -19.47 -3.11 46.31
C GLN A 22 -20.50 -2.51 45.32
N GLY A 23 -20.44 -2.90 44.07
CA GLY A 23 -21.35 -2.41 43.02
C GLY A 23 -20.63 -2.04 41.73
N SER A 24 -21.42 -1.58 40.74
CA SER A 24 -20.96 -1.16 39.42
C SER A 24 -20.92 0.38 39.34
N SER A 25 -19.86 0.93 38.77
CA SER A 25 -19.73 2.36 38.49
C SER A 25 -19.23 2.60 37.05
N LYS A 26 -19.75 3.64 36.37
CA LYS A 26 -19.23 4.09 35.09
C LYS A 26 -18.01 4.99 35.31
N PHE A 27 -17.00 4.77 34.52
CA PHE A 27 -15.78 5.56 34.51
C PHE A 27 -15.41 5.92 33.05
N THR A 28 -15.28 7.24 32.77
CA THR A 28 -14.89 7.73 31.46
C THR A 28 -13.38 7.87 31.36
N LEU A 29 -12.77 7.13 30.44
CA LEU A 29 -11.38 7.28 30.05
C LEU A 29 -11.23 8.34 28.98
N ASN A 30 -10.26 9.23 29.16
CA ASN A 30 -9.90 10.27 28.18
C ASN A 30 -8.49 10.05 27.66
N SER A 31 -8.30 10.14 26.35
CA SER A 31 -6.97 10.13 25.76
C SER A 31 -6.17 11.36 26.18
N THR A 32 -4.91 11.15 26.53
CA THR A 32 -3.95 12.25 26.75
C THR A 32 -3.43 12.86 25.44
N ASN A 33 -3.69 12.21 24.30
CA ASN A 33 -3.31 12.70 22.99
C ASN A 33 -4.32 13.72 22.47
N LYS A 34 -4.15 15.00 22.85
CA LYS A 34 -5.03 16.09 22.39
C LYS A 34 -4.96 16.36 20.89
N LEU A 35 -3.97 15.80 20.18
CA LEU A 35 -3.87 15.94 18.73
C LEU A 35 -5.10 15.36 18.03
N LEU A 36 -5.72 14.30 18.58
CA LEU A 36 -6.96 13.70 18.08
C LEU A 36 -8.11 14.69 17.91
N LYS A 37 -8.14 15.77 18.71
CA LYS A 37 -9.13 16.86 18.56
C LYS A 37 -8.61 18.08 17.82
N GLN A 38 -7.30 18.24 17.70
CA GLN A 38 -6.69 19.45 17.18
C GLN A 38 -6.26 19.30 15.71
N TYR A 39 -6.17 18.06 15.20
CA TYR A 39 -5.72 17.78 13.86
C TYR A 39 -6.55 16.62 13.26
N PRO A 40 -7.42 16.89 12.28
CA PRO A 40 -8.46 15.96 11.83
C PRO A 40 -7.92 14.67 11.21
N PHE A 41 -6.69 14.69 10.72
CA PHE A 41 -6.04 13.54 10.07
C PHE A 41 -5.36 12.59 11.06
N THR A 42 -5.37 12.92 12.37
CA THR A 42 -4.66 12.13 13.40
C THR A 42 -5.27 10.75 13.58
N THR A 43 -4.43 9.71 13.48
CA THR A 43 -4.77 8.31 13.75
C THR A 43 -4.21 7.81 15.09
N GLY A 44 -3.33 8.58 15.73
CA GLY A 44 -2.76 8.24 17.04
C GLY A 44 -1.47 9.03 17.28
N LEU A 45 -0.51 8.57 18.09
CA LEU A 45 -0.33 7.25 18.68
C LEU A 45 -0.21 7.39 20.23
N LYS A 46 0.95 7.91 20.74
CA LYS A 46 1.24 7.88 22.18
C LYS A 46 1.95 9.13 22.67
N THR A 47 1.49 9.65 23.80
CA THR A 47 2.17 10.72 24.57
C THR A 47 3.01 10.12 25.68
N GLY A 48 4.08 10.82 26.07
CA GLY A 48 4.89 10.50 27.23
C GLY A 48 5.49 11.75 27.85
N SER A 49 5.76 11.72 29.15
CA SER A 49 6.49 12.81 29.82
C SER A 49 7.18 12.29 31.09
N THR A 50 8.39 12.78 31.32
CA THR A 50 9.13 12.64 32.58
C THR A 50 9.85 13.96 32.88
N SER A 51 10.31 14.14 34.10
CA SER A 51 11.09 15.33 34.46
C SER A 51 12.35 15.51 33.61
N LYS A 52 12.97 14.41 33.19
CA LYS A 52 14.19 14.39 32.37
C LYS A 52 13.91 14.46 30.87
N ALA A 53 12.95 13.68 30.36
CA ALA A 53 12.61 13.64 28.94
C ALA A 53 11.65 14.75 28.52
N LYS A 54 11.13 15.54 29.46
CA LYS A 54 10.11 16.59 29.23
C LYS A 54 8.88 16.01 28.49
N PHE A 55 8.32 16.71 27.52
CA PHE A 55 7.09 16.29 26.83
C PHE A 55 7.41 15.66 25.49
N CYS A 56 7.01 14.41 25.32
CA CYS A 56 7.22 13.63 24.10
C CYS A 56 5.89 13.20 23.49
N LEU A 57 5.90 12.98 22.17
CA LEU A 57 4.76 12.52 21.39
C LEU A 57 5.26 11.72 20.19
N SER A 58 4.70 10.54 19.99
CA SER A 58 4.69 9.87 18.70
C SER A 58 3.30 10.09 18.11
N ALA A 59 3.21 10.82 17.02
CA ALA A 59 1.96 11.14 16.33
C ALA A 59 1.92 10.44 14.98
N THR A 60 0.73 9.93 14.63
CA THR A 60 0.45 9.37 13.32
C THR A 60 -0.74 10.08 12.70
N ALA A 61 -0.72 10.28 11.40
CA ALA A 61 -1.80 10.89 10.66
C ALA A 61 -1.88 10.30 9.25
N THR A 62 -3.11 10.19 8.73
CA THR A 62 -3.40 9.70 7.37
C THR A 62 -4.21 10.76 6.65
N LYS A 63 -3.78 11.13 5.46
CA LYS A 63 -4.48 12.07 4.57
C LYS A 63 -4.22 11.69 3.12
N ASP A 64 -5.29 11.62 2.31
CA ASP A 64 -5.23 11.36 0.86
C ASP A 64 -4.39 10.11 0.50
N GLY A 65 -4.50 9.04 1.31
CA GLY A 65 -3.75 7.79 1.13
C GLY A 65 -2.28 7.83 1.56
N ILE A 66 -1.82 8.95 2.13
CA ILE A 66 -0.46 9.13 2.66
C ILE A 66 -0.50 8.97 4.18
N ASP A 67 0.37 8.11 4.71
CA ASP A 67 0.58 7.91 6.14
C ASP A 67 1.86 8.60 6.59
N LEU A 68 1.75 9.48 7.60
CA LEU A 68 2.90 10.17 8.18
C LEU A 68 3.04 9.88 9.68
N ILE A 69 4.30 9.85 10.12
CA ILE A 69 4.67 9.72 11.53
C ILE A 69 5.55 10.91 11.92
N ALA A 70 5.12 11.64 12.96
CA ALA A 70 5.94 12.69 13.56
C ALA A 70 6.33 12.31 14.99
N VAL A 71 7.63 12.38 15.30
CA VAL A 71 8.16 12.08 16.64
C VAL A 71 8.72 13.36 17.25
N ILE A 72 8.09 13.79 18.34
CA ILE A 72 8.50 14.95 19.14
C ILE A 72 9.14 14.46 20.43
N MET A 73 10.33 14.97 20.72
CA MET A 73 11.07 14.65 21.93
C MET A 73 11.51 15.92 22.65
N GLY A 74 11.40 15.95 23.96
CA GLY A 74 11.95 17.02 24.77
C GLY A 74 11.26 18.37 24.64
N ALA A 75 10.00 18.44 24.20
CA ALA A 75 9.26 19.69 24.10
C ALA A 75 9.17 20.39 25.48
N PRO A 76 9.27 21.74 25.54
CA PRO A 76 9.31 22.45 26.79
C PRO A 76 8.03 22.32 27.63
N ASP A 77 6.88 22.18 26.96
CA ASP A 77 5.59 22.03 27.60
C ASP A 77 4.63 21.13 26.77
N TYR A 78 3.48 20.80 27.36
CA TYR A 78 2.51 19.90 26.72
C TYR A 78 1.85 20.52 25.46
N LYS A 79 1.77 21.85 25.33
CA LYS A 79 1.16 22.53 24.17
C LYS A 79 2.15 22.54 23.00
N ALA A 80 3.42 22.78 23.29
CA ALA A 80 4.48 22.83 22.30
C ALA A 80 4.56 21.50 21.52
N ARG A 81 4.54 20.33 22.21
CA ARG A 81 4.62 19.02 21.51
C ARG A 81 3.49 18.82 20.49
N PHE A 82 2.26 19.29 20.77
CA PHE A 82 1.15 19.17 19.82
C PHE A 82 1.24 20.19 18.69
N LYS A 83 1.72 21.42 18.99
CA LYS A 83 1.98 22.43 17.97
C LYS A 83 3.04 21.93 16.98
N ASP A 84 4.15 21.43 17.48
CA ASP A 84 5.27 20.94 16.66
C ASP A 84 4.85 19.75 15.82
N ALA A 85 4.09 18.79 16.39
CA ALA A 85 3.56 17.66 15.66
C ALA A 85 2.65 18.07 14.51
N ARG A 86 1.71 19.02 14.74
CA ARG A 86 0.86 19.57 13.67
C ARG A 86 1.67 20.24 12.56
N THR A 87 2.67 21.03 12.96
CA THR A 87 3.54 21.72 11.98
C THR A 87 4.29 20.73 11.12
N LEU A 88 4.89 19.68 11.71
CA LEU A 88 5.63 18.66 10.98
C LEU A 88 4.72 17.83 10.08
N LEU A 89 3.56 17.37 10.58
CA LEU A 89 2.60 16.60 9.79
C LEU A 89 2.04 17.44 8.62
N SER A 90 1.67 18.70 8.87
CA SER A 90 1.19 19.59 7.81
C SER A 90 2.28 19.87 6.77
N TYR A 91 3.52 20.07 7.20
CA TYR A 91 4.65 20.22 6.29
C TYR A 91 4.83 18.96 5.44
N GLY A 92 4.85 17.78 6.07
CA GLY A 92 4.98 16.51 5.36
C GLY A 92 3.89 16.32 4.30
N PHE A 93 2.61 16.55 4.64
CA PHE A 93 1.51 16.43 3.67
C PHE A 93 1.58 17.50 2.56
N ASN A 94 2.13 18.68 2.83
CA ASN A 94 2.23 19.73 1.81
C ASN A 94 3.35 19.50 0.79
N ILE A 95 4.36 18.70 1.14
CA ILE A 95 5.47 18.39 0.23
C ILE A 95 5.36 17.00 -0.40
N SER A 96 4.34 16.23 -0.02
CA SER A 96 4.17 14.86 -0.47
C SER A 96 2.99 14.73 -1.42
N ASP A 97 3.23 14.15 -2.58
CA ASP A 97 2.20 13.76 -3.55
C ASP A 97 2.24 12.26 -3.79
N LEU A 98 1.07 11.63 -3.94
CA LEU A 98 0.93 10.19 -4.13
C LEU A 98 0.41 9.89 -5.54
N TYR A 99 1.21 9.19 -6.33
CA TYR A 99 0.74 8.52 -7.54
C TYR A 99 0.24 7.11 -7.20
N LEU A 100 -0.97 6.79 -7.66
CA LEU A 100 -1.60 5.48 -7.51
C LEU A 100 -2.12 5.01 -8.86
N ASP A 101 -1.69 3.82 -9.27
CA ASP A 101 -2.29 3.07 -10.38
C ASP A 101 -2.75 1.71 -9.85
N GLU A 102 -4.06 1.49 -9.84
CA GLU A 102 -4.68 0.25 -9.36
C GLU A 102 -4.41 -0.95 -10.28
N ASN A 103 -3.83 -0.71 -11.48
CA ASN A 103 -3.52 -1.75 -12.45
C ASN A 103 -4.74 -2.61 -12.83
N THR A 104 -5.87 -1.96 -13.05
CA THR A 104 -7.13 -2.61 -13.44
C THR A 104 -7.32 -2.75 -14.95
N ASP A 105 -6.45 -2.14 -15.75
CA ASP A 105 -6.50 -2.21 -17.20
C ASP A 105 -6.30 -3.66 -17.68
N PRO A 106 -7.15 -4.15 -18.59
CA PRO A 106 -6.99 -5.51 -19.10
C PRO A 106 -5.72 -5.63 -19.95
N LEU A 107 -4.92 -6.65 -19.65
CA LEU A 107 -3.77 -7.03 -20.45
C LEU A 107 -4.21 -7.99 -21.58
N GLN A 108 -3.52 -7.93 -22.73
CA GLN A 108 -3.74 -8.91 -23.79
C GLN A 108 -3.15 -10.27 -23.41
N ASN A 109 -3.87 -11.34 -23.79
CA ASN A 109 -3.35 -12.69 -23.63
C ASN A 109 -2.06 -12.85 -24.43
N MET A 110 -1.07 -13.50 -23.81
CA MET A 110 0.20 -13.78 -24.46
C MET A 110 0.10 -15.06 -25.32
N ARG A 111 0.76 -15.08 -26.46
CA ARG A 111 0.94 -16.31 -27.23
C ARG A 111 1.90 -17.26 -26.52
N VAL A 112 1.64 -18.56 -26.61
CA VAL A 112 2.48 -19.59 -26.00
C VAL A 112 3.15 -20.42 -27.07
N GLN A 113 4.47 -20.56 -26.96
CA GLN A 113 5.26 -21.44 -27.83
C GLN A 113 5.59 -22.74 -27.09
N GLY A 114 5.33 -23.88 -27.75
CA GLY A 114 5.67 -25.21 -27.23
C GLY A 114 4.79 -25.68 -26.09
N GLY A 115 3.66 -25.02 -25.85
CA GLY A 115 2.70 -25.38 -24.79
C GLY A 115 1.49 -26.17 -25.29
N VAL A 116 0.78 -26.78 -24.35
CA VAL A 116 -0.51 -27.45 -24.61
C VAL A 116 -1.57 -26.44 -25.00
N GLU A 117 -1.53 -25.23 -24.45
CA GLU A 117 -2.36 -24.09 -24.79
C GLU A 117 -1.64 -23.15 -25.76
N ASP A 118 -2.38 -22.42 -26.61
CA ASP A 118 -1.82 -21.47 -27.59
C ASP A 118 -1.71 -20.05 -27.04
N THR A 119 -2.47 -19.76 -26.00
CA THR A 119 -2.47 -18.45 -25.32
C THR A 119 -2.59 -18.62 -23.82
N VAL A 120 -2.10 -17.64 -23.07
CA VAL A 120 -2.23 -17.58 -21.62
C VAL A 120 -2.62 -16.16 -21.19
N PRO A 121 -3.61 -16.01 -20.27
CA PRO A 121 -3.91 -14.73 -19.65
C PRO A 121 -2.82 -14.34 -18.68
N VAL A 122 -2.62 -13.02 -18.54
CA VAL A 122 -1.65 -12.41 -17.63
C VAL A 122 -2.31 -11.30 -16.84
N LYS A 123 -1.82 -11.06 -15.62
CA LYS A 123 -2.31 -10.02 -14.74
C LYS A 123 -1.18 -9.29 -14.03
N TYR A 124 -1.44 -8.06 -13.60
CA TYR A 124 -0.55 -7.36 -12.68
C TYR A 124 -0.54 -8.04 -11.31
N GLN A 125 0.61 -8.05 -10.68
CA GLN A 125 0.76 -8.62 -9.33
C GLN A 125 0.08 -7.77 -8.26
N SER A 126 0.10 -6.44 -8.41
CA SER A 126 -0.42 -5.49 -7.44
C SER A 126 -0.69 -4.12 -8.07
N GLU A 127 -1.30 -3.22 -7.30
CA GLU A 127 -1.27 -1.79 -7.57
C GLU A 127 0.17 -1.24 -7.56
N PHE A 128 0.39 -0.10 -8.21
CA PHE A 128 1.62 0.67 -8.12
C PHE A 128 1.38 1.93 -7.31
N ARG A 129 2.27 2.19 -6.34
CA ARG A 129 2.25 3.39 -5.50
C ARG A 129 3.63 4.04 -5.48
N TYR A 130 3.66 5.33 -5.74
CA TYR A 130 4.87 6.13 -5.66
C TYR A 130 4.59 7.41 -4.89
N LEU A 131 5.38 7.66 -3.84
CA LEU A 131 5.30 8.86 -3.03
C LEU A 131 6.42 9.82 -3.46
N ASP A 132 6.06 10.95 -4.06
CA ASP A 132 6.98 12.04 -4.30
C ASP A 132 7.07 12.95 -3.08
N THR A 133 8.28 13.37 -2.71
CA THR A 133 8.57 14.33 -1.63
C THR A 133 9.45 15.48 -2.08
N GLU A 134 9.70 15.58 -3.39
CA GLU A 134 10.58 16.57 -3.99
C GLU A 134 9.80 17.69 -4.71
N GLY A 135 8.46 17.54 -4.77
CA GLY A 135 7.59 18.53 -5.42
C GLY A 135 7.52 18.39 -6.94
N ASN A 136 7.81 17.20 -7.47
CA ASN A 136 7.64 16.92 -8.89
C ASN A 136 6.15 16.82 -9.23
N SER A 137 5.73 17.29 -10.42
CA SER A 137 4.40 16.98 -10.93
C SER A 137 4.31 15.49 -11.34
N LEU A 138 3.35 14.78 -10.76
CA LEU A 138 3.10 13.36 -11.08
C LEU A 138 2.22 13.16 -12.32
N ASP A 139 1.73 14.25 -12.95
CA ASP A 139 0.94 14.19 -14.20
C ASP A 139 1.73 13.61 -15.38
N GLY A 140 3.06 13.67 -15.31
CA GLY A 140 3.98 13.15 -16.33
C GLY A 140 4.41 11.70 -16.12
N VAL A 141 3.78 10.95 -15.23
CA VAL A 141 4.10 9.53 -15.05
C VAL A 141 3.63 8.73 -16.26
N GLU A 142 4.56 8.06 -16.91
CA GLU A 142 4.29 7.16 -18.03
C GLU A 142 4.38 5.70 -17.59
N LYS A 143 3.39 4.88 -17.97
CA LYS A 143 3.38 3.43 -17.76
C LYS A 143 3.79 2.72 -19.05
N LYS A 144 4.82 1.86 -19.00
CA LYS A 144 5.27 1.03 -20.12
C LYS A 144 5.16 -0.44 -19.76
N ILE A 145 4.56 -1.22 -20.66
CA ILE A 145 4.44 -2.68 -20.47
C ILE A 145 5.62 -3.35 -21.18
N GLU A 146 6.44 -4.05 -20.41
CA GLU A 146 7.55 -4.86 -20.90
C GLU A 146 7.17 -6.33 -20.82
N LEU A 147 6.62 -6.88 -21.90
CA LEU A 147 6.28 -8.28 -22.07
C LEU A 147 6.98 -8.82 -23.32
N PRO A 148 7.49 -10.07 -23.29
CA PRO A 148 7.96 -10.75 -24.49
C PRO A 148 6.77 -10.99 -25.43
N GLU A 149 7.01 -11.06 -26.73
CA GLU A 149 5.96 -11.34 -27.72
C GLU A 149 5.33 -12.74 -27.52
N THR A 150 6.08 -13.67 -26.96
CA THR A 150 5.68 -15.07 -26.82
C THR A 150 6.21 -15.64 -25.50
N ALA A 151 5.36 -16.33 -24.77
CA ALA A 151 5.72 -17.12 -23.61
C ALA A 151 6.24 -18.51 -24.03
N ILE A 152 7.31 -18.99 -23.44
CA ILE A 152 7.88 -20.32 -23.74
C ILE A 152 7.47 -21.30 -22.65
N ALA A 153 6.68 -22.31 -22.99
CA ALA A 153 6.27 -23.34 -22.06
C ALA A 153 7.44 -24.34 -21.72
N PRO A 154 7.47 -24.93 -20.53
CA PRO A 154 6.46 -24.86 -19.47
C PRO A 154 6.70 -23.69 -18.53
N PHE A 155 5.62 -23.21 -17.89
CA PHE A 155 5.64 -22.26 -16.78
C PHE A 155 4.45 -22.54 -15.83
N ALA A 156 4.56 -22.06 -14.59
CA ALA A 156 3.54 -22.21 -13.58
C ALA A 156 2.65 -20.97 -13.47
N GLU A 157 1.47 -21.14 -12.88
CA GLU A 157 0.66 -20.02 -12.42
C GLU A 157 1.45 -19.18 -11.40
N GLY A 158 1.42 -17.86 -11.55
CA GLY A 158 2.16 -16.93 -10.70
C GLY A 158 3.63 -16.70 -11.10
N ASP A 159 4.16 -17.42 -12.09
CA ASP A 159 5.46 -17.09 -12.64
C ASP A 159 5.43 -15.72 -13.34
N THR A 160 6.57 -15.02 -13.31
CA THR A 160 6.68 -13.69 -13.91
C THR A 160 6.72 -13.79 -15.43
N ALA A 161 5.76 -13.16 -16.09
CA ALA A 161 5.69 -13.02 -17.54
C ALA A 161 6.47 -11.80 -18.06
N GLY A 162 6.48 -10.72 -17.25
CA GLY A 162 7.12 -9.47 -17.56
C GLY A 162 6.86 -8.43 -16.49
N ARG A 163 6.90 -7.14 -16.82
CA ARG A 163 6.67 -6.07 -15.84
C ARG A 163 6.01 -4.84 -16.47
N ALA A 164 5.25 -4.11 -15.68
CA ALA A 164 4.86 -2.73 -15.97
C ALA A 164 5.88 -1.79 -15.33
N VAL A 165 6.52 -0.95 -16.11
CA VAL A 165 7.53 0.03 -15.68
C VAL A 165 6.90 1.41 -15.63
N TYR A 166 7.12 2.13 -14.55
CA TYR A 166 6.65 3.50 -14.37
C TYR A 166 7.83 4.48 -14.47
N LEU A 167 7.67 5.47 -15.32
CA LEU A 167 8.70 6.46 -15.62
C LEU A 167 8.18 7.86 -15.27
N LEU A 168 8.97 8.64 -14.57
CA LEU A 168 8.73 10.07 -14.38
C LEU A 168 9.87 10.86 -15.03
N ASN A 169 9.54 11.71 -16.00
CA ASN A 169 10.53 12.46 -16.80
C ASN A 169 11.60 11.55 -17.44
N GLY A 170 11.20 10.32 -17.85
CA GLY A 170 12.10 9.34 -18.45
C GLY A 170 12.96 8.54 -17.48
N VAL A 171 12.85 8.77 -16.18
CA VAL A 171 13.53 8.00 -15.13
C VAL A 171 12.60 6.98 -14.53
N GLU A 172 13.04 5.73 -14.39
CA GLU A 172 12.24 4.65 -13.76
C GLU A 172 12.05 4.95 -12.26
N ILE A 173 10.79 5.13 -11.85
CA ILE A 173 10.38 5.35 -10.46
C ILE A 173 9.88 4.08 -9.79
N GLY A 174 9.69 3.00 -10.55
CA GLY A 174 9.36 1.68 -10.05
C GLY A 174 8.72 0.80 -11.09
N SER A 175 8.42 -0.43 -10.70
CA SER A 175 7.78 -1.40 -11.59
C SER A 175 6.91 -2.39 -10.81
N VAL A 176 5.91 -2.96 -11.51
CA VAL A 176 5.04 -4.03 -11.00
C VAL A 176 5.19 -5.26 -11.87
N PRO A 177 5.47 -6.44 -11.31
CA PRO A 177 5.51 -7.69 -12.06
C PRO A 177 4.16 -7.99 -12.71
N ILE A 178 4.21 -8.57 -13.91
CA ILE A 178 3.07 -9.16 -14.59
C ILE A 178 3.25 -10.67 -14.52
N LEU A 179 2.22 -11.37 -14.07
CA LEU A 179 2.26 -12.80 -13.77
C LEU A 179 1.36 -13.58 -14.72
N TYR A 180 1.71 -14.83 -15.00
CA TYR A 180 0.80 -15.77 -15.67
C TYR A 180 -0.36 -16.13 -14.75
N GLU A 181 -1.61 -16.08 -15.26
CA GLU A 181 -2.80 -16.45 -14.48
C GLU A 181 -3.06 -17.95 -14.42
N SER A 182 -2.42 -18.70 -15.31
CA SER A 182 -2.55 -20.16 -15.35
C SER A 182 -1.23 -20.82 -15.75
N ALA A 183 -1.03 -22.06 -15.29
CA ALA A 183 0.10 -22.88 -15.72
C ALA A 183 -0.11 -23.43 -17.12
N VAL A 184 0.96 -23.51 -17.91
CA VAL A 184 0.94 -24.16 -19.23
C VAL A 184 2.05 -25.21 -19.29
N ALA A 185 1.65 -26.48 -19.46
CA ALA A 185 2.58 -27.57 -19.63
C ALA A 185 3.21 -27.58 -21.03
N LYS A 186 4.40 -28.16 -21.12
CA LYS A 186 5.05 -28.38 -22.43
C LYS A 186 4.25 -29.38 -23.25
N ALA A 187 3.95 -29.03 -24.50
CA ALA A 187 3.24 -29.91 -25.42
C ALA A 187 4.12 -31.11 -25.81
N VAL A 188 3.50 -32.28 -25.84
CA VAL A 188 4.10 -33.53 -26.35
C VAL A 188 3.50 -33.89 -27.71
N TYR A 189 4.05 -34.89 -28.38
CA TYR A 189 3.63 -35.30 -29.74
C TYR A 189 2.11 -35.51 -29.86
N LYS A 190 1.45 -36.09 -28.86
CA LYS A 190 0.00 -36.28 -28.85
C LYS A 190 -0.81 -34.99 -28.88
N ASP A 191 -0.31 -33.94 -28.23
CA ASP A 191 -0.97 -32.64 -28.21
C ASP A 191 -0.92 -31.95 -29.57
N TYR A 192 0.22 -32.04 -30.22
CA TYR A 192 0.36 -31.53 -31.59
C TYR A 192 -0.54 -32.30 -32.58
N LEU A 193 -0.60 -33.62 -32.47
CA LEU A 193 -1.48 -34.41 -33.30
C LEU A 193 -2.96 -34.06 -33.10
N ARG A 194 -3.37 -33.87 -31.85
CA ARG A 194 -4.73 -33.40 -31.52
C ARG A 194 -5.03 -32.06 -32.14
N LYS A 195 -4.16 -31.05 -31.98
CA LYS A 195 -4.33 -29.72 -32.60
C LYS A 195 -4.47 -29.76 -34.10
N ILE A 196 -3.69 -30.61 -34.76
CA ILE A 196 -3.80 -30.80 -36.23
C ILE A 196 -5.15 -31.40 -36.56
N MET A 197 -5.60 -32.44 -35.86
CA MET A 197 -6.91 -33.06 -36.13
C MET A 197 -8.06 -32.07 -35.89
N GLU A 198 -8.03 -31.29 -34.83
CA GLU A 198 -9.04 -30.25 -34.56
C GLU A 198 -9.07 -29.18 -35.65
N PHE A 199 -7.92 -28.80 -36.22
CA PHE A 199 -7.84 -27.83 -37.31
C PHE A 199 -8.44 -28.36 -38.62
N TYR A 200 -8.35 -29.68 -38.91
CA TYR A 200 -8.86 -30.28 -40.12
C TYR A 200 -10.28 -30.88 -40.01
N LEU A 201 -10.81 -31.04 -38.80
CA LEU A 201 -12.17 -31.58 -38.54
C LEU A 201 -13.22 -30.46 -38.34
N LEU A 202 -12.81 -29.20 -38.36
CA LEU A 202 -13.68 -28.02 -38.44
C LEU A 202 -13.88 -27.61 -39.90
#